data_e69cc02f7aa930709f2d60fe7f8a784f
#
_entry.id   e69cc02f7aa930709f2d60fe7f8a784f
#
_cell.length_a   1.000
_cell.length_b   1.000
_cell.length_c   1.000
_cell.angle_alpha   90.00
_cell.angle_beta   90.00
_cell.angle_gamma   90.00
#
_symmetry.space_group_name_H-M   'P 1'
#
loop_
_entity.id
_entity.type
_entity.pdbx_description
1 polymer ?
#
loop_
_entity_poly.entity_id
_entity_poly.type
_entity_poly.pdbx_seq_one_letter_code
_entity_poly.pdbx_strand_id
1 'polypeptide(L)'
;SNRWNPRIECRELTTEEVERLVEQFGVSAAIAKKCGYDGVEVHAVHEGYLLDCFAMSLFNKRTDKYGGDLNGRLRFAIEIVQKIKQYCGEDFPVILRFSLKSYIKDLRQGAVPGETFTELGRDTDEGLQAARILVDAGYDALDVDAGTYDSWYWAHPPMYFDKGVYLPFAEQVKQVVDVPVLAAGRMDDPDLAAQALRDGRCDMIGLARPLLTEPDYVRKVRNDELALIRPCLCCHEGCFGRAF
;
A
#
# COMPACT_ATOMS: atom_id res chain seq x y z
N SER A 1 9.89 -5.18 -19.94
CA SER A 1 9.91 -6.65 -19.78
C SER A 1 9.45 -7.01 -18.36
N ASN A 2 8.89 -8.21 -18.22
CA ASN A 2 8.49 -8.74 -16.92
C ASN A 2 9.71 -8.83 -15.98
N ARG A 3 9.55 -8.38 -14.70
CA ARG A 3 10.64 -8.39 -13.73
C ARG A 3 11.18 -9.79 -13.44
N TRP A 4 10.30 -10.77 -13.35
CA TRP A 4 10.60 -12.15 -12.98
C TRP A 4 11.09 -12.98 -14.17
N ASN A 5 10.67 -12.61 -15.38
CA ASN A 5 11.09 -13.26 -16.61
C ASN A 5 11.31 -12.24 -17.73
N PRO A 6 12.56 -11.83 -17.98
CA PRO A 6 12.89 -10.83 -19.02
C PRO A 6 12.48 -11.22 -20.43
N ARG A 7 12.17 -12.50 -20.67
CA ARG A 7 11.71 -13.00 -21.97
C ARG A 7 10.23 -12.73 -22.21
N ILE A 8 9.47 -12.39 -21.14
CA ILE A 8 8.07 -12.00 -21.26
C ILE A 8 8.02 -10.50 -21.52
N GLU A 9 7.57 -10.12 -22.70
CA GLU A 9 7.30 -8.73 -23.03
C GLU A 9 5.98 -8.29 -22.41
N CYS A 10 5.98 -7.15 -21.74
CA CYS A 10 4.78 -6.48 -21.27
C CYS A 10 4.41 -5.42 -22.31
N ARG A 11 3.19 -5.47 -22.80
CA ARG A 11 2.65 -4.43 -23.67
C ARG A 11 1.97 -3.34 -22.85
N GLU A 12 1.85 -2.19 -23.42
CA GLU A 12 1.03 -1.13 -22.90
C GLU A 12 -0.47 -1.48 -23.03
N LEU A 13 -1.27 -1.14 -22.02
CA LEU A 13 -2.72 -1.24 -22.09
C LEU A 13 -3.27 -0.11 -22.95
N THR A 14 -4.30 -0.38 -23.76
CA THR A 14 -5.04 0.69 -24.42
C THR A 14 -5.90 1.45 -23.43
N THR A 15 -6.37 2.64 -23.80
CA THR A 15 -7.28 3.44 -22.98
C THR A 15 -8.56 2.66 -22.64
N GLU A 16 -9.13 1.98 -23.65
CA GLU A 16 -10.35 1.16 -23.49
C GLU A 16 -10.12 -0.06 -22.59
N GLU A 17 -8.91 -0.61 -22.58
CA GLU A 17 -8.56 -1.70 -21.65
C GLU A 17 -8.49 -1.21 -20.21
N VAL A 18 -7.94 -0.01 -19.97
CA VAL A 18 -7.93 0.61 -18.64
C VAL A 18 -9.36 0.90 -18.17
N GLU A 19 -10.20 1.47 -19.03
CA GLU A 19 -11.61 1.73 -18.72
C GLU A 19 -12.38 0.45 -18.39
N ARG A 20 -12.13 -0.64 -19.11
CA ARG A 20 -12.71 -1.96 -18.76
C ARG A 20 -12.22 -2.49 -17.42
N LEU A 21 -10.96 -2.26 -17.07
CA LEU A 21 -10.44 -2.65 -15.76
C LEU A 21 -11.12 -1.82 -14.65
N VAL A 22 -11.30 -0.53 -14.83
CA VAL A 22 -12.09 0.31 -13.88
C VAL A 22 -13.48 -0.29 -13.66
N GLU A 23 -14.17 -0.67 -14.72
CA GLU A 23 -15.48 -1.32 -14.64
C GLU A 23 -15.41 -2.64 -13.84
N GLN A 24 -14.38 -3.47 -14.07
CA GLN A 24 -14.21 -4.74 -13.36
C GLN A 24 -13.94 -4.55 -11.86
N PHE A 25 -13.25 -3.49 -11.44
CA PHE A 25 -13.11 -3.16 -10.02
C PHE A 25 -14.47 -2.86 -9.37
N GLY A 26 -15.33 -2.09 -10.03
CA GLY A 26 -16.70 -1.82 -9.56
C GLY A 26 -17.54 -3.09 -9.43
N VAL A 27 -17.52 -3.94 -10.46
CA VAL A 27 -18.21 -5.24 -10.45
C VAL A 27 -17.69 -6.15 -9.32
N SER A 28 -16.37 -6.23 -9.14
CA SER A 28 -15.76 -7.05 -8.09
C SER A 28 -16.14 -6.58 -6.70
N ALA A 29 -16.15 -5.27 -6.46
CA ALA A 29 -16.58 -4.70 -5.19
C ALA A 29 -18.07 -4.95 -4.93
N ALA A 30 -18.93 -4.87 -5.96
CA ALA A 30 -20.35 -5.21 -5.83
C ALA A 30 -20.57 -6.67 -5.46
N ILE A 31 -19.76 -7.59 -6.00
CA ILE A 31 -19.78 -9.01 -5.61
C ILE A 31 -19.36 -9.15 -4.14
N ALA A 32 -18.27 -8.50 -3.71
CA ALA A 32 -17.85 -8.53 -2.31
C ALA A 32 -18.96 -8.04 -1.38
N LYS A 33 -19.58 -6.89 -1.68
CA LYS A 33 -20.72 -6.36 -0.93
C LYS A 33 -21.87 -7.36 -0.87
N LYS A 34 -22.24 -7.98 -2.00
CA LYS A 34 -23.31 -9.01 -2.05
C LYS A 34 -22.96 -10.24 -1.21
N CYS A 35 -21.68 -10.57 -1.05
CA CYS A 35 -21.21 -11.67 -0.20
C CYS A 35 -21.17 -11.29 1.30
N GLY A 36 -21.55 -10.06 1.69
CA GLY A 36 -21.60 -9.61 3.07
C GLY A 36 -20.32 -8.99 3.61
N TYR A 37 -19.39 -8.57 2.74
CA TYR A 37 -18.23 -7.77 3.15
C TYR A 37 -18.65 -6.33 3.43
N ASP A 38 -18.09 -5.74 4.49
CA ASP A 38 -18.39 -4.38 4.94
C ASP A 38 -17.65 -3.30 4.14
N GLY A 39 -16.60 -3.66 3.41
CA GLY A 39 -15.79 -2.78 2.59
C GLY A 39 -14.80 -3.55 1.74
N VAL A 40 -13.99 -2.84 0.96
CA VAL A 40 -12.91 -3.41 0.15
C VAL A 40 -11.63 -2.59 0.28
N GLU A 41 -10.49 -3.24 0.14
CA GLU A 41 -9.21 -2.57 -0.04
C GLU A 41 -8.76 -2.71 -1.50
N VAL A 42 -8.46 -1.58 -2.13
CA VAL A 42 -7.86 -1.54 -3.46
C VAL A 42 -6.34 -1.69 -3.31
N HIS A 43 -5.82 -2.76 -3.84
CA HIS A 43 -4.40 -3.00 -3.93
C HIS A 43 -3.95 -2.68 -5.35
N ALA A 44 -3.34 -1.54 -5.76
CA ALA A 44 -2.49 -0.74 -4.98
C ALA A 44 -1.85 0.41 -5.77
N VAL A 45 -1.82 1.55 -5.18
CA VAL A 45 -0.82 2.59 -5.49
C VAL A 45 0.40 2.30 -4.59
N HIS A 46 1.02 1.14 -4.79
CA HIS A 46 1.97 0.52 -3.89
C HIS A 46 2.80 -0.56 -4.62
N GLU A 47 4.05 -0.75 -4.23
CA GLU A 47 5.01 -1.77 -4.67
C GLU A 47 5.34 -1.83 -6.17
N GLY A 48 4.88 -0.89 -7.00
CA GLY A 48 5.05 -0.97 -8.45
C GLY A 48 4.09 -1.93 -9.15
N TYR A 49 2.96 -2.28 -8.48
CA TYR A 49 1.85 -2.98 -9.11
C TYR A 49 1.18 -2.15 -10.21
N LEU A 50 0.16 -2.68 -10.86
CA LEU A 50 -0.44 -2.06 -12.03
C LEU A 50 -0.80 -0.58 -11.81
N LEU A 51 -1.52 -0.25 -10.72
CA LEU A 51 -1.92 1.12 -10.42
C LEU A 51 -0.71 2.01 -10.11
N ASP A 52 0.27 1.49 -9.39
CA ASP A 52 1.47 2.22 -9.05
C ASP A 52 2.38 2.45 -10.25
N CYS A 53 2.42 1.53 -11.22
CA CYS A 53 3.06 1.75 -12.51
C CYS A 53 2.42 2.92 -13.29
N PHE A 54 1.10 3.12 -13.16
CA PHE A 54 0.42 4.29 -13.71
C PHE A 54 0.75 5.55 -12.92
N ALA A 55 0.80 5.48 -11.60
CA ALA A 55 1.03 6.62 -10.71
C ALA A 55 2.46 7.18 -10.80
N MET A 56 3.48 6.34 -11.01
CA MET A 56 4.88 6.75 -11.05
C MET A 56 5.32 7.29 -12.41
N SER A 57 5.86 8.50 -12.44
CA SER A 57 6.42 9.15 -13.65
C SER A 57 7.60 8.36 -14.25
N LEU A 58 8.31 7.57 -13.43
CA LEU A 58 9.39 6.70 -13.86
C LEU A 58 8.90 5.67 -14.90
N PHE A 59 7.72 5.08 -14.71
CA PHE A 59 7.16 4.04 -15.56
C PHE A 59 6.10 4.55 -16.53
N ASN A 60 5.26 5.49 -16.09
CA ASN A 60 4.16 6.01 -16.90
C ASN A 60 4.65 7.05 -17.91
N LYS A 61 4.71 6.66 -19.17
CA LYS A 61 5.05 7.54 -20.31
C LYS A 61 3.85 7.78 -21.25
N ARG A 62 2.64 7.50 -20.77
CA ARG A 62 1.41 7.67 -21.54
C ARG A 62 1.15 9.13 -21.88
N THR A 63 0.51 9.34 -23.03
CA THR A 63 0.08 10.66 -23.51
C THR A 63 -1.43 10.83 -23.56
N ASP A 64 -2.17 9.79 -23.16
CA ASP A 64 -3.63 9.84 -23.01
C ASP A 64 -4.03 10.38 -21.60
N LYS A 65 -5.34 10.31 -21.29
CA LYS A 65 -5.88 10.81 -20.01
C LYS A 65 -5.29 10.15 -18.75
N TYR A 66 -4.60 9.01 -18.88
CA TYR A 66 -3.98 8.27 -17.79
C TYR A 66 -2.47 8.55 -17.63
N GLY A 67 -1.94 9.57 -18.30
CA GLY A 67 -0.54 9.97 -18.25
C GLY A 67 -0.35 11.45 -17.99
N GLY A 68 0.88 11.93 -18.19
CA GLY A 68 1.22 13.34 -18.02
C GLY A 68 1.48 13.75 -16.56
N ASP A 69 0.74 14.71 -16.05
CA ASP A 69 0.88 15.23 -14.68
C ASP A 69 0.42 14.22 -13.62
N LEU A 70 0.56 14.59 -12.34
CA LEU A 70 0.20 13.71 -11.24
C LEU A 70 -1.29 13.31 -11.26
N ASN A 71 -2.20 14.24 -11.60
CA ASN A 71 -3.63 13.96 -11.70
C ASN A 71 -3.94 12.94 -12.81
N GLY A 72 -3.31 13.10 -13.99
CA GLY A 72 -3.45 12.13 -15.07
C GLY A 72 -2.89 10.77 -14.70
N ARG A 73 -1.74 10.70 -14.02
CA ARG A 73 -1.13 9.46 -13.56
C ARG A 73 -1.95 8.75 -12.48
N LEU A 74 -2.65 9.49 -11.62
CA LEU A 74 -3.53 8.94 -10.57
C LEU A 74 -4.95 8.63 -11.07
N ARG A 75 -5.32 9.06 -12.27
CA ARG A 75 -6.69 8.95 -12.81
C ARG A 75 -7.23 7.52 -12.78
N PHE A 76 -6.41 6.53 -13.03
CA PHE A 76 -6.83 5.14 -12.96
C PHE A 76 -7.34 4.77 -11.55
N ALA A 77 -6.57 5.09 -10.51
CA ALA A 77 -6.97 4.86 -9.12
C ALA A 77 -8.20 5.70 -8.73
N ILE A 78 -8.30 6.94 -9.22
CA ILE A 78 -9.45 7.83 -9.01
C ILE A 78 -10.72 7.23 -9.62
N GLU A 79 -10.68 6.83 -10.90
CA GLU A 79 -11.84 6.25 -11.57
C GLU A 79 -12.28 4.92 -10.92
N ILE A 80 -11.35 4.15 -10.33
CA ILE A 80 -11.67 2.93 -9.60
C ILE A 80 -12.52 3.22 -8.37
N VAL A 81 -12.12 4.13 -7.48
CA VAL A 81 -12.91 4.42 -6.27
C VAL A 81 -14.27 4.99 -6.64
N GLN A 82 -14.34 5.89 -7.61
CA GLN A 82 -15.61 6.44 -8.11
C GLN A 82 -16.53 5.35 -8.66
N LYS A 83 -15.97 4.38 -9.41
CA LYS A 83 -16.73 3.26 -9.94
C LYS A 83 -17.23 2.33 -8.83
N ILE A 84 -16.40 2.04 -7.82
CA ILE A 84 -16.81 1.24 -6.65
C ILE A 84 -17.95 1.94 -5.91
N LYS A 85 -17.84 3.25 -5.65
CA LYS A 85 -18.90 4.04 -5.00
C LYS A 85 -20.19 4.03 -5.83
N GLN A 86 -20.08 4.14 -7.15
CA GLN A 86 -21.24 4.05 -8.05
C GLN A 86 -21.98 2.70 -7.93
N TYR A 87 -21.27 1.57 -7.81
CA TYR A 87 -21.85 0.23 -7.72
C TYR A 87 -22.30 -0.15 -6.31
N CYS A 88 -21.57 0.33 -5.30
CA CYS A 88 -21.77 -0.09 -3.92
C CYS A 88 -22.46 0.96 -3.04
N GLY A 89 -22.59 2.19 -3.51
CA GLY A 89 -23.09 3.33 -2.73
C GLY A 89 -21.96 4.05 -1.99
N GLU A 90 -22.20 5.33 -1.67
CA GLU A 90 -21.22 6.23 -1.05
C GLU A 90 -20.75 5.74 0.33
N ASP A 91 -21.62 5.10 1.10
CA ASP A 91 -21.32 4.60 2.45
C ASP A 91 -20.53 3.29 2.48
N PHE A 92 -20.21 2.68 1.31
CA PHE A 92 -19.43 1.45 1.26
C PHE A 92 -17.94 1.77 1.34
N PRO A 93 -17.22 1.39 2.43
CA PRO A 93 -15.83 1.76 2.65
C PRO A 93 -14.90 1.22 1.57
N VAL A 94 -14.04 2.09 1.06
CA VAL A 94 -12.98 1.75 0.09
C VAL A 94 -11.64 2.21 0.65
N ILE A 95 -10.81 1.28 1.07
CA ILE A 95 -9.45 1.53 1.56
C ILE A 95 -8.49 1.45 0.38
N LEU A 96 -7.43 2.23 0.39
CA LEU A 96 -6.33 2.13 -0.57
C LEU A 96 -5.04 1.68 0.13
N ARG A 97 -4.43 0.62 -0.37
CA ARG A 97 -3.04 0.31 -0.04
C ARG A 97 -2.13 1.31 -0.77
N PHE A 98 -1.35 2.09 -0.01
CA PHE A 98 -0.66 3.27 -0.50
C PHE A 98 0.79 3.33 -0.04
N SER A 99 1.72 3.46 -0.99
CA SER A 99 3.15 3.64 -0.71
C SER A 99 3.52 5.12 -0.78
N LEU A 100 3.92 5.70 0.36
CA LEU A 100 4.26 7.12 0.41
C LEU A 100 5.53 7.45 -0.37
N LYS A 101 6.55 6.55 -0.33
CA LYS A 101 7.85 6.75 -0.95
C LYS A 101 8.37 5.46 -1.59
N SER A 102 8.96 5.56 -2.78
CA SER A 102 9.37 4.39 -3.55
C SER A 102 10.74 3.82 -3.17
N TYR A 103 11.68 4.64 -2.69
CA TYR A 103 13.06 4.25 -2.38
C TYR A 103 13.83 3.66 -3.56
N ILE A 104 13.64 4.19 -4.77
CA ILE A 104 14.33 3.77 -5.99
C ILE A 104 15.48 4.72 -6.28
N LYS A 105 16.72 4.25 -6.17
CA LYS A 105 17.94 5.03 -6.49
C LYS A 105 18.43 4.84 -7.92
N ASP A 106 18.11 3.72 -8.54
CA ASP A 106 18.37 3.41 -9.94
C ASP A 106 17.40 2.32 -10.40
N LEU A 107 17.33 2.07 -11.71
CA LEU A 107 16.48 1.03 -12.27
C LEU A 107 16.85 -0.34 -11.65
N ARG A 108 15.88 -0.98 -11.00
CA ARG A 108 16.03 -2.24 -10.25
C ARG A 108 16.99 -2.15 -9.05
N GLN A 109 17.23 -0.97 -8.53
CA GLN A 109 18.08 -0.76 -7.35
C GLN A 109 17.35 0.10 -6.32
N GLY A 110 17.00 -0.52 -5.19
CA GLY A 110 16.47 0.18 -4.03
C GLY A 110 17.57 0.77 -3.16
N ALA A 111 17.28 1.89 -2.52
CA ALA A 111 18.12 2.45 -1.47
C ALA A 111 17.91 1.69 -0.16
N VAL A 112 18.96 1.57 0.65
CA VAL A 112 18.89 0.96 1.99
C VAL A 112 18.76 2.03 3.08
N PRO A 113 18.34 1.68 4.32
CA PRO A 113 18.28 2.63 5.41
C PRO A 113 19.60 3.37 5.64
N GLY A 114 19.51 4.70 5.78
CA GLY A 114 20.68 5.57 6.00
C GLY A 114 21.47 5.93 4.74
N GLU A 115 21.10 5.41 3.57
CA GLU A 115 21.76 5.76 2.31
C GLU A 115 21.28 7.12 1.78
N THR A 116 22.23 7.96 1.34
CA THR A 116 21.93 9.21 0.62
C THR A 116 21.80 8.91 -0.86
N PHE A 117 20.66 9.25 -1.47
CA PHE A 117 20.40 9.00 -2.88
C PHE A 117 19.42 10.02 -3.45
N THR A 118 19.33 10.09 -4.78
CA THR A 118 18.27 10.82 -5.48
C THR A 118 17.13 9.85 -5.79
N GLU A 119 15.92 10.16 -5.32
CA GLU A 119 14.74 9.34 -5.59
C GLU A 119 14.35 9.45 -7.08
N LEU A 120 14.25 8.30 -7.75
CA LEU A 120 13.77 8.21 -9.14
C LEU A 120 12.29 7.86 -9.24
N GLY A 121 11.73 7.27 -8.20
CA GLY A 121 10.31 6.93 -8.10
C GLY A 121 9.49 8.07 -7.52
N ARG A 122 8.55 7.73 -6.64
CA ARG A 122 7.78 8.71 -5.87
C ARG A 122 8.59 9.14 -4.66
N ASP A 123 8.85 10.43 -4.52
CA ASP A 123 9.36 11.03 -3.29
C ASP A 123 8.24 11.33 -2.30
N THR A 124 8.60 11.79 -1.11
CA THR A 124 7.64 12.08 -0.05
C THR A 124 6.67 13.21 -0.43
N ASP A 125 7.15 14.24 -1.12
CA ASP A 125 6.33 15.41 -1.48
C ASP A 125 5.27 15.01 -2.54
N GLU A 126 5.64 14.28 -3.56
CA GLU A 126 4.69 13.72 -4.54
C GLU A 126 3.73 12.73 -3.85
N GLY A 127 4.24 11.91 -2.92
CA GLY A 127 3.41 10.98 -2.15
C GLY A 127 2.34 11.68 -1.31
N LEU A 128 2.67 12.75 -0.60
CA LEU A 128 1.71 13.53 0.19
C LEU A 128 0.67 14.23 -0.71
N GLN A 129 1.07 14.72 -1.87
CA GLN A 129 0.12 15.27 -2.86
C GLN A 129 -0.81 14.18 -3.39
N ALA A 130 -0.28 12.99 -3.72
CA ALA A 130 -1.06 11.86 -4.19
C ALA A 130 -2.07 11.40 -3.13
N ALA A 131 -1.69 11.34 -1.86
CA ALA A 131 -2.58 10.98 -0.76
C ALA A 131 -3.81 11.90 -0.69
N ARG A 132 -3.62 13.22 -0.77
CA ARG A 132 -4.72 14.21 -0.80
C ARG A 132 -5.65 13.98 -1.99
N ILE A 133 -5.08 13.89 -3.20
CA ILE A 133 -5.86 13.70 -4.44
C ILE A 133 -6.71 12.43 -4.37
N LEU A 134 -6.15 11.34 -3.83
CA LEU A 134 -6.84 10.06 -3.74
C LEU A 134 -7.95 10.08 -2.67
N VAL A 135 -7.72 10.72 -1.53
CA VAL A 135 -8.76 10.92 -0.51
C VAL A 135 -9.87 11.82 -1.04
N ASP A 136 -9.53 12.94 -1.67
CA ASP A 136 -10.52 13.84 -2.31
C ASP A 136 -11.34 13.13 -3.39
N ALA A 137 -10.80 12.09 -4.02
CA ALA A 137 -11.49 11.28 -5.01
C ALA A 137 -12.49 10.28 -4.41
N GLY A 138 -12.44 10.01 -3.09
CA GLY A 138 -13.41 9.18 -2.38
C GLY A 138 -12.85 7.92 -1.68
N TYR A 139 -11.54 7.77 -1.52
CA TYR A 139 -11.00 6.73 -0.64
C TYR A 139 -11.25 7.09 0.83
N ASP A 140 -11.80 6.14 1.58
CA ASP A 140 -12.24 6.34 2.97
C ASP A 140 -11.14 6.08 4.00
N ALA A 141 -10.05 5.43 3.62
CA ALA A 141 -8.86 5.21 4.46
C ALA A 141 -7.63 4.89 3.59
N LEU A 142 -6.44 5.12 4.15
CA LEU A 142 -5.17 4.75 3.51
C LEU A 142 -4.41 3.76 4.39
N ASP A 143 -4.01 2.61 3.84
CA ASP A 143 -3.07 1.67 4.45
C ASP A 143 -1.67 2.00 3.95
N VAL A 144 -0.89 2.72 4.78
CA VAL A 144 0.35 3.39 4.38
C VAL A 144 1.57 2.51 4.59
N ASP A 145 2.38 2.42 3.55
CA ASP A 145 3.70 1.79 3.60
C ASP A 145 4.75 2.57 2.79
N ALA A 146 5.84 1.92 2.43
CA ALA A 146 6.88 2.45 1.57
C ALA A 146 7.57 1.33 0.78
N GLY A 147 8.24 1.72 -0.30
CA GLY A 147 9.01 0.81 -1.13
C GLY A 147 8.25 0.30 -2.35
N THR A 148 8.99 -0.44 -3.16
CA THR A 148 8.52 -1.09 -4.39
C THR A 148 9.20 -2.44 -4.57
N TYR A 149 8.91 -3.15 -5.64
CA TYR A 149 9.70 -4.34 -6.02
C TYR A 149 11.20 -4.05 -6.24
N ASP A 150 11.56 -2.82 -6.60
CA ASP A 150 12.97 -2.44 -6.76
C ASP A 150 13.65 -2.11 -5.44
N SER A 151 12.87 -1.73 -4.43
CA SER A 151 13.28 -1.47 -3.04
C SER A 151 12.63 -2.46 -2.08
N TRP A 152 12.72 -3.75 -2.40
CA TRP A 152 12.03 -4.87 -1.77
C TRP A 152 12.08 -4.89 -0.24
N TYR A 153 13.24 -4.51 0.33
CA TYR A 153 13.42 -4.49 1.78
C TYR A 153 12.59 -3.42 2.49
N TRP A 154 12.20 -2.36 1.79
CA TRP A 154 11.27 -1.38 2.31
C TRP A 154 9.83 -1.89 2.25
N ALA A 155 9.42 -2.50 1.14
CA ALA A 155 8.07 -3.05 1.00
C ALA A 155 7.80 -4.23 1.95
N HIS A 156 8.83 -5.00 2.28
CA HIS A 156 8.77 -6.16 3.17
C HIS A 156 9.90 -6.12 4.20
N PRO A 157 9.83 -5.27 5.24
CA PRO A 157 10.95 -5.02 6.13
C PRO A 157 11.41 -6.29 6.86
N PRO A 158 12.70 -6.69 6.67
CA PRO A 158 13.30 -7.82 7.36
C PRO A 158 13.69 -7.47 8.81
N MET A 159 14.31 -8.43 9.52
CA MET A 159 14.70 -8.26 10.92
C MET A 159 15.68 -7.10 11.19
N TYR A 160 16.39 -6.64 10.19
CA TYR A 160 17.38 -5.53 10.29
C TYR A 160 16.75 -4.14 10.30
N PHE A 161 15.46 -4.04 9.99
CA PHE A 161 14.72 -2.77 10.07
C PHE A 161 14.12 -2.62 11.47
N ASP A 162 13.94 -1.38 11.91
CA ASP A 162 13.30 -1.09 13.19
C ASP A 162 11.84 -1.52 13.22
N LYS A 163 11.32 -1.79 14.41
CA LYS A 163 9.87 -1.99 14.60
C LYS A 163 9.14 -0.69 14.30
N GLY A 164 7.94 -0.81 13.74
CA GLY A 164 7.13 0.35 13.37
C GLY A 164 7.72 1.17 12.22
N VAL A 165 8.44 0.54 11.29
CA VAL A 165 9.17 1.21 10.20
C VAL A 165 8.32 2.17 9.37
N TYR A 166 6.99 1.93 9.25
CA TYR A 166 6.11 2.80 8.49
C TYR A 166 5.38 3.86 9.33
N LEU A 167 5.53 3.84 10.66
CA LEU A 167 4.90 4.87 11.52
C LEU A 167 5.26 6.31 11.11
N PRO A 168 6.53 6.64 10.78
CA PRO A 168 6.86 7.99 10.33
C PRO A 168 6.17 8.40 9.02
N PHE A 169 5.84 7.43 8.16
CA PHE A 169 5.12 7.69 6.91
C PHE A 169 3.62 7.88 7.16
N ALA A 170 3.02 7.02 7.97
CA ALA A 170 1.63 7.17 8.39
C ALA A 170 1.38 8.51 9.10
N GLU A 171 2.27 8.91 9.99
CA GLU A 171 2.22 10.20 10.70
C GLU A 171 2.25 11.40 9.75
N GLN A 172 3.11 11.37 8.72
CA GLN A 172 3.14 12.42 7.69
C GLN A 172 1.87 12.46 6.86
N VAL A 173 1.32 11.29 6.47
CA VAL A 173 0.07 11.21 5.73
C VAL A 173 -1.09 11.76 6.56
N LYS A 174 -1.18 11.43 7.85
CA LYS A 174 -2.21 11.97 8.77
C LYS A 174 -2.22 13.49 8.88
N GLN A 175 -1.10 14.15 8.62
CA GLN A 175 -1.05 15.62 8.64
C GLN A 175 -1.71 16.27 7.41
N VAL A 176 -2.03 15.47 6.39
CA VAL A 176 -2.50 16.00 5.10
C VAL A 176 -3.83 15.40 4.63
N VAL A 177 -4.39 14.43 5.36
CA VAL A 177 -5.69 13.81 5.06
C VAL A 177 -6.56 13.75 6.31
N ASP A 178 -7.88 13.77 6.13
CA ASP A 178 -8.88 13.72 7.22
C ASP A 178 -9.52 12.33 7.39
N VAL A 179 -9.03 11.32 6.65
CA VAL A 179 -9.51 9.94 6.74
C VAL A 179 -8.59 9.10 7.63
N PRO A 180 -9.07 7.96 8.16
CA PRO A 180 -8.23 7.04 8.92
C PRO A 180 -7.00 6.58 8.15
N VAL A 181 -5.86 6.49 8.85
CA VAL A 181 -4.59 6.01 8.33
C VAL A 181 -4.15 4.76 9.09
N LEU A 182 -3.95 3.67 8.36
CA LEU A 182 -3.41 2.43 8.88
C LEU A 182 -1.89 2.44 8.76
N ALA A 183 -1.20 1.88 9.76
CA ALA A 183 0.22 1.61 9.72
C ALA A 183 0.50 0.13 9.94
N ALA A 184 1.21 -0.46 8.98
CA ALA A 184 1.75 -1.82 9.10
C ALA A 184 3.27 -1.77 9.34
N GLY A 185 4.01 -2.79 8.93
CA GLY A 185 5.49 -2.78 8.93
C GLY A 185 6.11 -2.96 10.30
N ARG A 186 6.28 -4.23 10.71
CA ARG A 186 6.86 -4.62 11.99
C ARG A 186 6.15 -4.01 13.21
N MET A 187 4.82 -3.99 13.17
CA MET A 187 3.94 -3.55 14.27
C MET A 187 3.58 -4.71 15.24
N ASP A 188 4.41 -5.73 15.31
CA ASP A 188 4.25 -6.94 16.12
C ASP A 188 4.58 -6.75 17.62
N ASP A 189 4.85 -5.54 18.04
CA ASP A 189 5.03 -5.15 19.44
C ASP A 189 3.75 -4.48 19.95
N PRO A 190 3.01 -5.11 20.89
CA PRO A 190 1.73 -4.56 21.37
C PRO A 190 1.88 -3.21 22.07
N ASP A 191 2.99 -2.97 22.78
CA ASP A 191 3.23 -1.72 23.50
C ASP A 191 3.53 -0.59 22.52
N LEU A 192 4.36 -0.84 21.50
CA LEU A 192 4.62 0.12 20.41
C LEU A 192 3.32 0.43 19.66
N ALA A 193 2.52 -0.58 19.33
CA ALA A 193 1.25 -0.41 18.64
C ALA A 193 0.27 0.44 19.46
N ALA A 194 0.10 0.12 20.73
CA ALA A 194 -0.76 0.88 21.64
C ALA A 194 -0.26 2.32 21.84
N GLN A 195 1.04 2.53 21.92
CA GLN A 195 1.63 3.87 22.03
C GLN A 195 1.39 4.68 20.75
N ALA A 196 1.60 4.09 19.58
CA ALA A 196 1.37 4.76 18.29
C ALA A 196 -0.09 5.25 18.14
N LEU A 197 -1.06 4.45 18.58
CA LEU A 197 -2.48 4.84 18.59
C LEU A 197 -2.76 5.97 19.60
N ARG A 198 -2.23 5.86 20.81
CA ARG A 198 -2.40 6.92 21.85
C ARG A 198 -1.82 8.26 21.43
N ASP A 199 -0.68 8.24 20.76
CA ASP A 199 0.01 9.43 20.27
C ASP A 199 -0.60 9.98 18.96
N GLY A 200 -1.61 9.30 18.40
CA GLY A 200 -2.27 9.72 17.18
C GLY A 200 -1.38 9.61 15.92
N ARG A 201 -0.34 8.76 15.95
CA ARG A 201 0.58 8.58 14.82
C ARG A 201 -0.05 7.78 13.66
N CYS A 202 -1.03 6.95 13.99
CA CYS A 202 -1.92 6.24 13.06
C CYS A 202 -3.26 5.98 13.76
N ASP A 203 -4.27 5.52 13.01
CA ASP A 203 -5.61 5.23 13.53
C ASP A 203 -5.85 3.73 13.69
N MET A 204 -5.16 2.91 12.89
CA MET A 204 -5.26 1.45 12.92
C MET A 204 -3.89 0.80 12.71
N ILE A 205 -3.76 -0.43 13.20
CA ILE A 205 -2.54 -1.23 13.11
C ILE A 205 -2.75 -2.39 12.16
N GLY A 206 -1.88 -2.52 11.15
CA GLY A 206 -1.85 -3.63 10.22
C GLY A 206 -0.88 -4.74 10.67
N LEU A 207 -1.36 -5.98 10.75
CA LEU A 207 -0.57 -7.16 11.08
C LEU A 207 -0.71 -8.21 9.97
N ALA A 208 0.40 -8.69 9.42
CA ALA A 208 0.41 -9.79 8.45
C ALA A 208 1.25 -10.97 8.96
N ARG A 209 2.57 -10.90 8.84
CA ARG A 209 3.50 -11.98 9.24
C ARG A 209 3.36 -12.44 10.69
N PRO A 210 3.09 -11.57 11.68
CA PRO A 210 2.81 -12.00 13.05
C PRO A 210 1.65 -12.99 13.14
N LEU A 211 0.59 -12.79 12.35
CA LEU A 211 -0.58 -13.68 12.31
C LEU A 211 -0.31 -15.02 11.61
N LEU A 212 0.74 -15.12 10.78
CA LEU A 212 1.18 -16.40 10.22
C LEU A 212 1.89 -17.26 11.26
N THR A 213 2.63 -16.63 12.18
CA THR A 213 3.34 -17.35 13.26
C THR A 213 2.44 -17.60 14.47
N GLU A 214 1.53 -16.68 14.75
CA GLU A 214 0.62 -16.72 15.88
C GLU A 214 -0.79 -16.28 15.45
N PRO A 215 -1.63 -17.21 14.97
CA PRO A 215 -3.01 -16.89 14.56
C PRO A 215 -3.86 -16.29 15.69
N ASP A 216 -3.57 -16.66 16.94
CA ASP A 216 -4.24 -16.16 18.14
C ASP A 216 -3.68 -14.85 18.70
N TYR A 217 -2.79 -14.17 17.96
CA TYR A 217 -2.07 -12.98 18.43
C TYR A 217 -3.01 -11.95 19.07
N VAL A 218 -4.07 -11.54 18.37
CA VAL A 218 -5.00 -10.52 18.87
C VAL A 218 -5.73 -10.98 20.13
N ARG A 219 -6.14 -12.27 20.19
CA ARG A 219 -6.79 -12.85 21.37
C ARG A 219 -5.81 -12.84 22.57
N LYS A 220 -4.57 -13.22 22.36
CA LYS A 220 -3.54 -13.24 23.43
C LYS A 220 -3.22 -11.83 23.94
N VAL A 221 -3.11 -10.84 23.04
CA VAL A 221 -2.95 -9.43 23.44
C VAL A 221 -4.14 -8.96 24.28
N ARG A 222 -5.37 -9.25 23.84
CA ARG A 222 -6.58 -8.88 24.58
C ARG A 222 -6.68 -9.48 25.98
N ASN A 223 -6.13 -10.68 26.15
CA ASN A 223 -6.18 -11.43 27.43
C ASN A 223 -4.93 -11.19 28.31
N ASP A 224 -4.02 -10.30 27.93
CA ASP A 224 -2.73 -10.09 28.59
C ASP A 224 -1.85 -11.36 28.66
N GLU A 225 -1.96 -12.21 27.62
CA GLU A 225 -1.20 -13.46 27.47
C GLU A 225 0.08 -13.24 26.63
N LEU A 226 0.75 -12.09 26.78
CA LEU A 226 1.84 -11.65 25.89
C LEU A 226 3.02 -12.64 25.86
N ALA A 227 3.34 -13.26 27.01
CA ALA A 227 4.41 -14.26 27.12
C ALA A 227 4.15 -15.55 26.32
N LEU A 228 2.89 -15.80 25.91
CA LEU A 228 2.49 -16.95 25.12
C LEU A 228 2.48 -16.67 23.61
N ILE A 229 2.76 -15.44 23.19
CA ILE A 229 2.80 -15.08 21.76
C ILE A 229 4.08 -15.64 21.14
N ARG A 230 3.92 -16.38 20.05
CA ARG A 230 5.03 -16.85 19.21
C ARG A 230 5.45 -15.72 18.27
N PRO A 231 6.63 -15.09 18.48
CA PRO A 231 7.02 -13.93 17.69
C PRO A 231 7.39 -14.29 16.25
N CYS A 232 7.06 -13.39 15.31
CA CYS A 232 7.62 -13.43 13.97
C CYS A 232 9.06 -12.90 13.98
N LEU A 233 10.03 -13.70 13.51
CA LEU A 233 11.44 -13.30 13.45
C LEU A 233 11.77 -12.35 12.28
N CYS A 234 10.82 -12.08 11.39
CA CYS A 234 11.03 -11.30 10.17
C CYS A 234 12.20 -11.81 9.30
N CYS A 235 12.46 -13.12 9.34
CA CYS A 235 13.53 -13.79 8.59
C CYS A 235 13.19 -14.04 7.11
N HIS A 236 11.92 -13.91 6.73
CA HIS A 236 11.34 -14.21 5.41
C HIS A 236 11.33 -15.70 5.00
N GLU A 237 11.94 -16.59 5.78
CA GLU A 237 12.10 -18.02 5.45
C GLU A 237 10.75 -18.75 5.23
N GLY A 238 9.83 -18.61 6.18
CA GLY A 238 8.54 -19.31 6.18
C GLY A 238 7.42 -18.64 5.36
N CYS A 239 7.68 -17.45 4.82
CA CYS A 239 6.72 -16.68 4.02
C CYS A 239 7.28 -16.42 2.61
N PHE A 240 8.04 -15.33 2.40
CA PHE A 240 8.57 -14.99 1.07
C PHE A 240 9.51 -16.04 0.49
N GLY A 241 10.39 -16.63 1.28
CA GLY A 241 11.30 -17.71 0.83
C GLY A 241 10.59 -18.99 0.38
N ARG A 242 9.26 -19.07 0.53
CA ARG A 242 8.42 -20.15 -0.01
C ARG A 242 7.61 -19.74 -1.23
N ALA A 243 7.53 -18.42 -1.51
CA ALA A 243 6.74 -17.87 -2.62
C ALA A 243 7.59 -17.59 -3.87
N PHE A 244 8.93 -17.51 -3.72
CA PHE A 244 9.88 -17.15 -4.79
C PHE A 244 11.06 -18.12 -4.83
#